data_9cc4ca07f7defe90c9e0fe4622e9c395
#
_entry.id   9cc4ca07f7defe90c9e0fe4622e9c395
#
_cell.length_a   1.000
_cell.length_b   1.000
_cell.length_c   1.000
_cell.angle_alpha   90.00
_cell.angle_beta   90.00
_cell.angle_gamma   90.00
#
_symmetry.space_group_name_H-M   'P 1'
#
loop_
_entity.id
_entity.type
_entity.pdbx_description
1 polymer ?
#
loop_
_entity_poly.entity_id
_entity_poly.type
_entity_poly.pdbx_seq_one_letter_code
_entity_poly.pdbx_strand_id
1 'polypeptide(L)'
;MKLAIWAFMVFVVPMQKSARVMAFTQPKGVEFRYKSSYPDVYDWSVIEDERVRNIIEQRIKEDCHLYTLTVFGDKSLFTKDPASIVKMPLEVDYINIYMDFDRLVKKSQIKYHDQLYLVSDSLITDEWNISDTLDTIQGRTCYKATLKQNDRVRAWFDPEIAVNSAPFGYTGLPGLVVRMELPVTNLQLQSIHTIEGDVRLAAPEKGTKMDNKSFMKMTNSNFKEFMKSHKKD
;
A
#
# COMPACT_ATOMS: atom_id res chain seq x y z
N MET A 1 -23.71 64.35 -30.70
CA MET A 1 -23.53 62.94 -31.04
C MET A 1 -22.89 62.26 -29.82
N LYS A 2 -23.70 61.58 -28.96
CA LYS A 2 -23.22 60.90 -27.73
C LYS A 2 -23.20 59.43 -28.04
N LEU A 3 -21.97 58.82 -28.05
CA LEU A 3 -21.80 57.40 -28.16
C LEU A 3 -21.97 56.78 -26.73
N ALA A 4 -22.95 55.91 -26.59
CA ALA A 4 -23.14 55.11 -25.39
C ALA A 4 -22.29 53.82 -25.51
N ILE A 5 -21.32 53.66 -24.60
CA ILE A 5 -20.52 52.43 -24.47
C ILE A 5 -21.27 51.50 -23.52
N TRP A 6 -21.76 50.37 -24.05
CA TRP A 6 -22.34 49.31 -23.26
C TRP A 6 -21.20 48.40 -22.74
N ALA A 7 -20.95 48.44 -21.43
CA ALA A 7 -20.04 47.53 -20.77
C ALA A 7 -20.78 46.22 -20.50
N PHE A 8 -20.38 45.16 -21.17
CA PHE A 8 -20.80 43.78 -20.82
C PHE A 8 -20.06 43.33 -19.56
N MET A 9 -20.80 43.31 -18.47
CA MET A 9 -20.32 42.76 -17.21
C MET A 9 -20.48 41.22 -17.24
N VAL A 10 -19.39 40.51 -17.51
CA VAL A 10 -19.36 39.03 -17.42
C VAL A 10 -19.33 38.68 -15.95
N PHE A 11 -20.43 38.18 -15.41
CA PHE A 11 -20.49 37.56 -14.11
C PHE A 11 -19.82 36.18 -14.20
N VAL A 12 -18.57 36.10 -13.76
CA VAL A 12 -17.92 34.81 -13.48
C VAL A 12 -18.47 34.34 -12.13
N VAL A 13 -19.41 33.39 -12.17
CA VAL A 13 -19.86 32.67 -10.97
C VAL A 13 -18.76 31.66 -10.58
N PRO A 14 -18.12 31.79 -9.42
CA PRO A 14 -17.20 30.75 -8.98
C PRO A 14 -18.01 29.49 -8.64
N MET A 15 -17.84 28.49 -9.45
CA MET A 15 -18.34 27.14 -9.14
C MET A 15 -17.55 26.57 -7.96
N GLN A 16 -17.98 26.91 -6.75
CA GLN A 16 -17.53 26.22 -5.55
C GLN A 16 -18.11 24.79 -5.59
N LYS A 17 -17.32 23.84 -6.12
CA LYS A 17 -17.52 22.43 -5.82
C LYS A 17 -17.27 22.26 -4.32
N SER A 18 -18.35 22.24 -3.54
CA SER A 18 -18.35 21.85 -2.14
C SER A 18 -17.95 20.37 -2.10
N ALA A 19 -16.66 20.11 -1.95
CA ALA A 19 -16.17 18.79 -1.53
C ALA A 19 -16.74 18.58 -0.11
N ARG A 20 -17.77 17.76 0.03
CA ARG A 20 -18.17 17.19 1.32
C ARG A 20 -17.04 16.28 1.78
N VAL A 21 -16.02 16.86 2.35
CA VAL A 21 -15.08 16.13 3.18
C VAL A 21 -15.92 15.60 4.36
N MET A 22 -16.20 14.31 4.39
CA MET A 22 -16.69 13.68 5.61
C MET A 22 -15.58 13.82 6.64
N ALA A 23 -15.68 14.87 7.45
CA ALA A 23 -14.85 14.99 8.64
C ALA A 23 -15.23 13.82 9.55
N PHE A 24 -14.37 12.83 9.62
CA PHE A 24 -14.44 11.81 10.65
C PHE A 24 -14.25 12.52 11.99
N THR A 25 -15.34 12.79 12.68
CA THR A 25 -15.32 13.26 14.07
C THR A 25 -14.75 12.14 14.92
N GLN A 26 -13.55 12.40 15.47
CA GLN A 26 -12.76 11.55 16.35
C GLN A 26 -13.53 11.16 17.65
N PRO A 27 -13.25 10.02 18.28
CA PRO A 27 -12.14 9.07 18.11
C PRO A 27 -12.65 7.64 17.83
N LYS A 28 -12.83 7.30 16.57
CA LYS A 28 -13.13 5.92 16.19
C LYS A 28 -12.00 5.42 15.32
N GLY A 29 -11.44 4.24 15.64
CA GLY A 29 -10.49 3.58 14.78
C GLY A 29 -11.20 3.07 13.52
N VAL A 30 -10.47 2.96 12.43
CA VAL A 30 -10.97 2.37 11.19
C VAL A 30 -10.04 1.26 10.75
N GLU A 31 -10.62 0.14 10.37
CA GLU A 31 -9.94 -1.04 9.86
C GLU A 31 -10.30 -1.24 8.40
N PHE A 32 -9.28 -1.34 7.56
CA PHE A 32 -9.37 -1.63 6.14
C PHE A 32 -8.78 -3.00 5.88
N ARG A 33 -9.57 -3.93 5.36
CA ARG A 33 -9.12 -5.29 5.07
C ARG A 33 -8.78 -5.43 3.60
N TYR A 34 -7.64 -6.03 3.32
CA TYR A 34 -7.12 -6.24 1.98
C TYR A 34 -6.87 -7.71 1.72
N LYS A 35 -7.06 -8.09 0.46
CA LYS A 35 -6.69 -9.39 -0.07
C LYS A 35 -5.61 -9.22 -1.13
N SER A 36 -4.59 -10.07 -1.10
CA SER A 36 -3.57 -10.10 -2.15
C SER A 36 -3.96 -10.99 -3.33
N SER A 37 -3.35 -10.72 -4.46
CA SER A 37 -3.28 -11.59 -5.62
C SER A 37 -1.91 -11.42 -6.31
N TYR A 38 -1.52 -12.37 -7.12
CA TYR A 38 -0.32 -12.23 -7.93
C TYR A 38 -0.57 -11.33 -9.14
N PRO A 39 0.43 -10.56 -9.59
CA PRO A 39 0.35 -9.84 -10.85
C PRO A 39 0.26 -10.81 -12.03
N ASP A 40 -0.56 -10.46 -13.04
CA ASP A 40 -0.72 -11.26 -14.28
C ASP A 40 0.53 -11.26 -15.17
N VAL A 41 1.57 -10.51 -14.77
CA VAL A 41 2.82 -10.34 -15.54
C VAL A 41 3.81 -11.50 -15.42
N TYR A 42 3.54 -12.48 -14.58
CA TYR A 42 4.41 -13.65 -14.48
C TYR A 42 4.22 -14.58 -15.68
N ASP A 43 5.24 -14.63 -16.53
CA ASP A 43 5.31 -15.60 -17.61
C ASP A 43 5.84 -16.94 -17.09
N TRP A 44 4.92 -17.84 -16.80
CA TRP A 44 5.25 -19.19 -16.32
C TRP A 44 5.68 -20.13 -17.44
N SER A 45 5.61 -19.70 -18.73
CA SER A 45 6.03 -20.51 -19.88
C SER A 45 7.53 -20.79 -19.89
N VAL A 46 8.31 -19.95 -19.17
CA VAL A 46 9.76 -20.16 -18.96
C VAL A 46 10.08 -21.44 -18.17
N ILE A 47 9.09 -22.02 -17.48
CA ILE A 47 9.24 -23.31 -16.81
C ILE A 47 8.93 -24.41 -17.81
N GLU A 48 9.97 -25.11 -18.30
CA GLU A 48 9.87 -26.15 -19.33
C GLU A 48 9.06 -27.36 -18.85
N ASP A 49 9.25 -27.77 -17.58
CA ASP A 49 8.51 -28.89 -17.01
C ASP A 49 7.04 -28.51 -16.73
N GLU A 50 6.13 -29.07 -17.54
CA GLU A 50 4.69 -28.83 -17.44
C GLU A 50 4.12 -29.24 -16.06
N ARG A 51 4.64 -30.30 -15.43
CA ARG A 51 4.16 -30.75 -14.11
C ARG A 51 4.51 -29.70 -13.05
N VAL A 52 5.74 -29.17 -13.10
CA VAL A 52 6.18 -28.10 -12.19
C VAL A 52 5.37 -26.84 -12.40
N ARG A 53 5.12 -26.47 -13.66
CA ARG A 53 4.28 -25.32 -14.01
C ARG A 53 2.87 -25.44 -13.44
N ASN A 54 2.22 -26.58 -13.64
CA ASN A 54 0.86 -26.84 -13.15
C ASN A 54 0.80 -26.77 -11.61
N ILE A 55 1.82 -27.30 -10.91
CA ILE A 55 1.90 -27.23 -9.45
C ILE A 55 2.03 -25.76 -8.98
N ILE A 56 2.86 -24.97 -9.64
CA ILE A 56 3.06 -23.57 -9.30
C ILE A 56 1.78 -22.77 -9.55
N GLU A 57 1.14 -22.94 -10.70
CA GLU A 57 -0.13 -22.27 -11.04
C GLU A 57 -1.24 -22.62 -10.04
N GLN A 58 -1.33 -23.88 -9.64
CA GLN A 58 -2.29 -24.30 -8.61
C GLN A 58 -2.00 -23.63 -7.28
N ARG A 59 -0.74 -23.63 -6.83
CA ARG A 59 -0.34 -22.98 -5.57
C ARG A 59 -0.65 -21.49 -5.59
N ILE A 60 -0.39 -20.80 -6.69
CA ILE A 60 -0.70 -19.37 -6.87
C ILE A 60 -2.21 -19.09 -6.77
N LYS A 61 -3.03 -19.95 -7.38
CA LYS A 61 -4.50 -19.83 -7.30
C LYS A 61 -5.03 -20.02 -5.88
N GLU A 62 -4.38 -20.88 -5.10
CA GLU A 62 -4.76 -21.15 -3.71
C GLU A 62 -4.13 -20.17 -2.72
N ASP A 63 -3.07 -19.45 -3.10
CA ASP A 63 -2.35 -18.54 -2.23
C ASP A 63 -3.16 -17.26 -2.00
N CYS A 64 -3.35 -16.93 -0.75
CA CYS A 64 -4.17 -15.78 -0.37
C CYS A 64 -3.62 -15.14 0.89
N HIS A 65 -2.92 -14.04 0.72
CA HIS A 65 -2.50 -13.23 1.85
C HIS A 65 -3.57 -12.19 2.18
N LEU A 66 -4.00 -12.19 3.42
CA LEU A 66 -4.93 -11.23 3.98
C LEU A 66 -4.16 -10.22 4.82
N TYR A 67 -4.55 -8.97 4.73
CA TYR A 67 -3.92 -7.88 5.48
C TYR A 67 -4.97 -6.94 6.03
N THR A 68 -4.65 -6.34 7.16
CA THR A 68 -5.46 -5.33 7.81
C THR A 68 -4.65 -4.06 8.01
N LEU A 69 -5.15 -2.92 7.56
CA LEU A 69 -4.63 -1.60 7.89
C LEU A 69 -5.58 -0.98 8.92
N THR A 70 -5.10 -0.81 10.13
CA THR A 70 -5.85 -0.11 11.20
C THR A 70 -5.29 1.29 11.35
N VAL A 71 -6.17 2.29 11.36
CA VAL A 71 -5.83 3.70 11.55
C VAL A 71 -6.57 4.24 12.77
N PHE A 72 -5.84 4.89 13.65
CA PHE A 72 -6.40 5.56 14.82
C PHE A 72 -5.57 6.81 15.18
N GLY A 73 -6.19 7.98 15.05
CA GLY A 73 -5.49 9.26 15.23
C GLY A 73 -4.30 9.39 14.30
N ASP A 74 -3.14 9.71 14.86
CA ASP A 74 -1.89 9.89 14.13
C ASP A 74 -1.08 8.60 13.96
N LYS A 75 -1.73 7.42 14.16
CA LYS A 75 -1.05 6.14 14.09
C LYS A 75 -1.75 5.20 13.13
N SER A 76 -0.95 4.34 12.51
CA SER A 76 -1.47 3.22 11.74
C SER A 76 -0.66 1.94 11.98
N LEU A 77 -1.33 0.81 11.79
CA LEU A 77 -0.73 -0.51 11.85
C LEU A 77 -1.25 -1.34 10.69
N PHE A 78 -0.34 -1.71 9.79
CA PHE A 78 -0.61 -2.67 8.72
C PHE A 78 -0.12 -4.03 9.18
N THR A 79 -1.00 -5.03 9.22
CA THR A 79 -0.73 -6.35 9.78
C THR A 79 -1.14 -7.43 8.80
N LYS A 80 -0.29 -8.44 8.63
CA LYS A 80 -0.64 -9.68 7.94
C LYS A 80 -1.58 -10.50 8.83
N ASP A 81 -2.73 -10.89 8.28
CA ASP A 81 -3.73 -11.69 8.99
C ASP A 81 -3.21 -13.14 9.15
N PRO A 82 -3.25 -13.72 10.36
CA PRO A 82 -2.93 -15.14 10.58
C PRO A 82 -3.80 -16.11 9.79
N ALA A 83 -4.99 -15.71 9.35
CA ALA A 83 -5.88 -16.51 8.50
C ALA A 83 -5.42 -16.58 7.02
N SER A 84 -4.30 -15.94 6.67
CA SER A 84 -3.71 -16.02 5.34
C SER A 84 -3.37 -17.46 4.96
N ILE A 85 -3.76 -17.87 3.75
CA ILE A 85 -3.38 -19.18 3.19
C ILE A 85 -2.08 -18.99 2.42
N VAL A 86 -0.96 -19.40 2.99
CA VAL A 86 0.36 -19.23 2.39
C VAL A 86 0.79 -20.53 1.69
N LYS A 87 0.72 -20.53 0.37
CA LYS A 87 1.21 -21.64 -0.49
C LYS A 87 2.54 -21.30 -1.16
N MET A 88 2.79 -20.01 -1.34
CA MET A 88 4.02 -19.46 -1.89
C MET A 88 4.63 -18.50 -0.86
N PRO A 89 5.62 -18.94 -0.07
CA PRO A 89 6.25 -18.07 0.92
C PRO A 89 7.00 -16.93 0.24
N LEU A 90 6.83 -15.73 0.77
CA LEU A 90 7.58 -14.55 0.32
C LEU A 90 8.98 -14.57 0.94
N GLU A 91 10.00 -14.27 0.16
CA GLU A 91 11.39 -14.14 0.66
C GLU A 91 11.49 -13.04 1.72
N VAL A 92 10.83 -11.91 1.45
CA VAL A 92 10.68 -10.79 2.39
C VAL A 92 9.20 -10.68 2.75
N ASP A 93 8.83 -11.12 3.94
CA ASP A 93 7.44 -11.14 4.40
C ASP A 93 7.22 -10.08 5.50
N TYR A 94 6.46 -9.06 5.18
CA TYR A 94 6.08 -8.01 6.13
C TYR A 94 4.94 -8.50 7.02
N ILE A 95 5.22 -8.69 8.30
CA ILE A 95 4.25 -9.16 9.30
C ILE A 95 3.47 -7.98 9.88
N ASN A 96 4.19 -6.95 10.34
CA ASN A 96 3.61 -5.73 10.90
C ASN A 96 4.37 -4.52 10.40
N ILE A 97 3.64 -3.44 10.08
CA ILE A 97 4.22 -2.11 9.79
C ILE A 97 3.45 -1.08 10.59
N TYR A 98 4.10 -0.54 11.60
CA TYR A 98 3.58 0.53 12.45
C TYR A 98 4.11 1.88 11.97
N MET A 99 3.24 2.87 11.90
CA MET A 99 3.59 4.26 11.61
C MET A 99 3.00 5.18 12.68
N ASP A 100 3.81 6.14 13.12
CA ASP A 100 3.44 7.21 14.03
C ASP A 100 3.76 8.53 13.33
N PHE A 101 2.73 9.23 12.87
CA PHE A 101 2.85 10.45 12.07
C PHE A 101 3.22 11.67 12.92
N ASP A 102 2.91 11.65 14.22
CA ASP A 102 3.30 12.70 15.15
C ASP A 102 4.81 12.62 15.45
N ARG A 103 5.31 11.40 15.66
CA ARG A 103 6.73 11.16 15.96
C ARG A 103 7.61 10.95 14.73
N LEU A 104 7.02 10.89 13.56
CA LEU A 104 7.69 10.58 12.29
C LEU A 104 8.50 9.28 12.34
N VAL A 105 7.92 8.22 12.91
CA VAL A 105 8.56 6.92 13.09
C VAL A 105 7.83 5.84 12.32
N LYS A 106 8.57 5.01 11.61
CA LYS A 106 8.11 3.76 10.98
C LYS A 106 8.87 2.58 11.58
N LYS A 107 8.13 1.56 12.04
CA LYS A 107 8.70 0.30 12.51
C LYS A 107 8.08 -0.86 11.77
N SER A 108 8.91 -1.66 11.11
CA SER A 108 8.49 -2.82 10.34
C SER A 108 9.02 -4.09 10.98
N GLN A 109 8.13 -5.05 11.23
CA GLN A 109 8.49 -6.40 11.62
C GLN A 109 8.47 -7.27 10.38
N ILE A 110 9.61 -7.79 9.99
CA ILE A 110 9.83 -8.44 8.70
C ILE A 110 10.41 -9.83 8.96
N LYS A 111 9.81 -10.86 8.39
CA LYS A 111 10.42 -12.17 8.29
C LYS A 111 11.23 -12.23 7.00
N TYR A 112 12.52 -12.52 7.12
CA TYR A 112 13.42 -12.72 5.99
C TYR A 112 14.15 -14.06 6.20
N HIS A 113 13.96 -14.99 5.27
CA HIS A 113 14.22 -16.42 5.50
C HIS A 113 13.51 -16.87 6.79
N ASP A 114 14.20 -17.50 7.73
CA ASP A 114 13.62 -17.94 9.00
C ASP A 114 13.88 -17.00 10.17
N GLN A 115 14.40 -15.80 9.88
CA GLN A 115 14.73 -14.80 10.89
C GLN A 115 13.71 -13.66 10.91
N LEU A 116 13.38 -13.20 12.12
CA LEU A 116 12.51 -12.05 12.34
C LEU A 116 13.35 -10.82 12.63
N TYR A 117 13.12 -9.76 11.85
CA TYR A 117 13.79 -8.47 11.99
C TYR A 117 12.81 -7.41 12.45
N LEU A 118 13.28 -6.50 13.29
CA LEU A 118 12.60 -5.25 13.66
C LEU A 118 13.36 -4.09 13.03
N VAL A 119 12.85 -3.62 11.90
CA VAL A 119 13.46 -2.56 11.12
C VAL A 119 12.83 -1.23 11.50
N SER A 120 13.66 -0.28 11.92
CA SER A 120 13.23 1.07 12.26
C SER A 120 13.71 2.08 11.23
N ASP A 121 12.85 3.04 10.89
CA ASP A 121 13.13 4.09 9.92
C ASP A 121 12.43 5.39 10.33
N SER A 122 12.86 6.50 9.78
CA SER A 122 12.10 7.75 9.79
C SER A 122 10.92 7.63 8.84
N LEU A 123 9.76 8.12 9.26
CA LEU A 123 8.60 8.19 8.38
C LEU A 123 8.80 9.33 7.39
N ILE A 124 8.93 8.98 6.12
CA ILE A 124 9.08 9.92 5.01
C ILE A 124 7.81 9.86 4.18
N THR A 125 7.34 11.02 3.70
CA THR A 125 6.20 11.07 2.79
C THR A 125 6.63 10.66 1.39
N ASP A 126 5.97 9.64 0.83
CA ASP A 126 6.20 9.20 -0.53
C ASP A 126 5.68 10.22 -1.54
N GLU A 127 6.35 10.34 -2.67
CA GLU A 127 5.95 11.23 -3.75
C GLU A 127 5.30 10.44 -4.89
N TRP A 128 4.14 10.91 -5.33
CA TRP A 128 3.32 10.26 -6.34
C TRP A 128 3.04 11.17 -7.53
N ASN A 129 2.99 10.58 -8.72
CA ASN A 129 2.40 11.18 -9.90
C ASN A 129 0.93 10.76 -9.96
N ILE A 130 0.03 11.68 -9.67
CA ILE A 130 -1.42 11.44 -9.68
C ILE A 130 -1.95 11.76 -11.08
N SER A 131 -2.69 10.81 -11.67
CA SER A 131 -3.35 10.98 -12.96
C SER A 131 -4.67 11.73 -12.80
N ASP A 132 -5.01 12.55 -13.79
CA ASP A 132 -6.33 13.20 -13.87
C ASP A 132 -7.45 12.23 -14.28
N THR A 133 -7.09 10.98 -14.68
CA THR A 133 -8.05 9.97 -15.10
C THR A 133 -8.72 9.35 -13.88
N LEU A 134 -10.05 9.27 -13.92
CA LEU A 134 -10.86 8.62 -12.90
C LEU A 134 -11.17 7.19 -13.34
N ASP A 135 -10.98 6.27 -12.39
CA ASP A 135 -11.39 4.87 -12.51
C ASP A 135 -12.51 4.56 -11.52
N THR A 136 -13.37 3.60 -11.85
CA THR A 136 -14.38 3.10 -10.92
C THR A 136 -13.97 1.71 -10.43
N ILE A 137 -13.65 1.60 -9.14
CA ILE A 137 -13.24 0.35 -8.51
C ILE A 137 -14.21 0.01 -7.38
N GLN A 138 -14.91 -1.11 -7.49
CA GLN A 138 -15.91 -1.56 -6.49
C GLN A 138 -16.96 -0.47 -6.19
N GLY A 139 -17.40 0.26 -7.22
CA GLY A 139 -18.38 1.34 -7.08
C GLY A 139 -17.84 2.64 -6.49
N ARG A 140 -16.52 2.77 -6.30
CA ARG A 140 -15.83 3.96 -5.80
C ARG A 140 -15.11 4.68 -6.93
N THR A 141 -15.21 6.00 -6.94
CA THR A 141 -14.44 6.83 -7.86
C THR A 141 -13.04 7.00 -7.32
N CYS A 142 -12.05 6.51 -8.05
CA CYS A 142 -10.66 6.48 -7.64
C CYS A 142 -9.77 7.24 -8.61
N TYR A 143 -8.74 7.90 -8.08
CA TYR A 143 -7.63 8.41 -8.86
C TYR A 143 -6.50 7.39 -8.90
N LYS A 144 -5.85 7.26 -10.06
CA LYS A 144 -4.63 6.46 -10.20
C LYS A 144 -3.42 7.30 -9.84
N ALA A 145 -2.51 6.71 -9.07
CA ALA A 145 -1.22 7.29 -8.72
C ALA A 145 -0.08 6.31 -9.02
N THR A 146 1.06 6.82 -9.45
CA THR A 146 2.27 6.05 -9.69
C THR A 146 3.39 6.63 -8.84
N LEU A 147 4.11 5.77 -8.10
CA LEU A 147 5.20 6.19 -7.22
C LEU A 147 6.35 6.78 -8.06
N LYS A 148 6.83 7.99 -7.73
CA LYS A 148 7.88 8.66 -8.54
C LYS A 148 9.18 7.88 -8.61
N GLN A 149 9.58 7.22 -7.51
CA GLN A 149 10.82 6.48 -7.42
C GLN A 149 10.74 5.07 -8.04
N ASN A 150 9.52 4.56 -8.32
CA ASN A 150 9.32 3.22 -8.87
C ASN A 150 7.99 3.12 -9.61
N ASP A 151 8.01 3.17 -10.92
CA ASP A 151 6.83 3.14 -11.80
C ASP A 151 6.06 1.81 -11.80
N ARG A 152 6.66 0.75 -11.21
CA ARG A 152 6.00 -0.54 -10.97
C ARG A 152 5.08 -0.52 -9.75
N VAL A 153 5.14 0.54 -8.92
CA VAL A 153 4.25 0.74 -7.78
C VAL A 153 3.14 1.70 -8.19
N ARG A 154 1.92 1.20 -8.23
CA ARG A 154 0.73 1.95 -8.63
C ARG A 154 -0.34 1.78 -7.57
N ALA A 155 -1.10 2.83 -7.33
CA ALA A 155 -2.21 2.82 -6.39
C ALA A 155 -3.44 3.50 -7.00
N TRP A 156 -4.61 3.02 -6.64
CA TRP A 156 -5.90 3.67 -6.89
C TRP A 156 -6.49 4.03 -5.55
N PHE A 157 -6.73 5.30 -5.35
CA PHE A 157 -7.23 5.81 -4.07
C PHE A 157 -8.54 6.57 -4.22
N ASP A 158 -9.41 6.41 -3.23
CA ASP A 158 -10.67 7.12 -3.06
C ASP A 158 -10.42 8.39 -2.24
N PRO A 159 -10.54 9.59 -2.84
CA PRO A 159 -10.28 10.85 -2.13
C PRO A 159 -11.37 11.23 -1.13
N GLU A 160 -12.53 10.58 -1.16
CA GLU A 160 -13.63 10.87 -0.23
C GLU A 160 -13.34 10.35 1.18
N ILE A 161 -12.41 9.40 1.32
CA ILE A 161 -12.01 8.83 2.61
C ILE A 161 -10.58 9.27 2.93
N ALA A 162 -10.47 10.28 3.79
CA ALA A 162 -9.16 10.82 4.18
C ALA A 162 -8.38 9.84 5.05
N VAL A 163 -7.28 9.31 4.51
CA VAL A 163 -6.36 8.38 5.19
C VAL A 163 -4.93 8.73 4.82
N ASN A 164 -4.06 8.85 5.81
CA ASN A 164 -2.64 9.19 5.61
C ASN A 164 -1.75 7.98 5.33
N SER A 165 -2.31 6.79 5.47
CA SER A 165 -1.59 5.52 5.38
C SER A 165 -2.08 4.69 4.22
N ALA A 166 -1.17 3.98 3.58
CA ALA A 166 -1.48 2.98 2.58
C ALA A 166 -0.87 1.62 2.96
N PRO A 167 -1.30 0.52 2.32
CA PRO A 167 -0.72 -0.79 2.51
C PRO A 167 0.81 -0.78 2.37
N PHE A 168 1.48 -1.71 3.07
CA PHE A 168 2.94 -1.84 3.12
C PHE A 168 3.68 -0.59 3.61
N GLY A 169 2.98 0.32 4.31
CA GLY A 169 3.56 1.52 4.91
C GLY A 169 3.95 2.58 3.90
N TYR A 170 3.29 2.63 2.75
CA TYR A 170 3.31 3.79 1.86
C TYR A 170 2.48 4.93 2.44
N THR A 171 2.83 6.15 2.03
CA THR A 171 2.25 7.40 2.52
C THR A 171 2.06 8.39 1.37
N GLY A 172 1.53 9.58 1.65
CA GLY A 172 1.51 10.71 0.69
C GLY A 172 0.37 10.68 -0.33
N LEU A 173 -0.53 9.70 -0.27
CA LEU A 173 -1.76 9.72 -1.07
C LEU A 173 -2.89 10.43 -0.30
N PRO A 174 -3.66 11.32 -0.95
CA PRO A 174 -4.71 12.08 -0.28
C PRO A 174 -6.04 11.29 -0.23
N GLY A 175 -6.00 10.02 0.21
CA GLY A 175 -7.20 9.20 0.31
C GLY A 175 -6.92 7.73 0.53
N LEU A 176 -8.01 6.96 0.72
CA LEU A 176 -7.95 5.51 0.96
C LEU A 176 -7.51 4.76 -0.29
N VAL A 177 -6.45 3.98 -0.19
CA VAL A 177 -6.04 3.07 -1.27
C VAL A 177 -7.04 1.91 -1.37
N VAL A 178 -7.72 1.82 -2.52
CA VAL A 178 -8.70 0.77 -2.83
C VAL A 178 -8.03 -0.41 -3.54
N ARG A 179 -7.06 -0.12 -4.41
CA ARG A 179 -6.25 -1.10 -5.13
C ARG A 179 -4.79 -0.65 -5.13
N MET A 180 -3.87 -1.58 -5.01
CA MET A 180 -2.44 -1.31 -5.11
C MET A 180 -1.76 -2.42 -5.91
N GLU A 181 -0.94 -2.03 -6.87
CA GLU A 181 -0.09 -2.93 -7.65
C GLU A 181 1.36 -2.74 -7.24
N LEU A 182 2.00 -3.82 -6.89
CA LEU A 182 3.41 -3.89 -6.51
C LEU A 182 4.14 -4.87 -7.43
N PRO A 183 5.46 -4.86 -7.50
CA PRO A 183 6.22 -5.75 -8.39
C PRO A 183 5.93 -7.24 -8.22
N VAL A 184 5.54 -7.67 -7.02
CA VAL A 184 5.36 -9.10 -6.68
C VAL A 184 3.97 -9.44 -6.16
N THR A 185 3.11 -8.45 -5.91
CA THR A 185 1.76 -8.68 -5.38
C THR A 185 0.85 -7.50 -5.69
N ASN A 186 -0.42 -7.79 -5.91
CA ASN A 186 -1.48 -6.80 -5.96
C ASN A 186 -2.28 -6.87 -4.67
N LEU A 187 -2.81 -5.76 -4.23
CA LEU A 187 -3.74 -5.67 -3.11
C LEU A 187 -5.07 -5.06 -3.56
N GLN A 188 -6.15 -5.63 -3.06
CA GLN A 188 -7.51 -5.14 -3.28
C GLN A 188 -8.22 -4.99 -1.95
N LEU A 189 -8.78 -3.81 -1.68
CA LEU A 189 -9.64 -3.55 -0.53
C LEU A 189 -10.85 -4.50 -0.58
N GLN A 190 -11.16 -5.11 0.55
CA GLN A 190 -12.30 -6.03 0.69
C GLN A 190 -13.42 -5.40 1.52
N SER A 191 -13.07 -4.76 2.62
CA SER A 191 -14.05 -4.17 3.54
C SER A 191 -13.45 -3.05 4.37
N ILE A 192 -14.35 -2.22 4.90
CA ILE A 192 -14.05 -1.11 5.82
C ILE A 192 -14.89 -1.32 7.07
N HIS A 193 -14.27 -1.30 8.22
CA HIS A 193 -14.93 -1.47 9.51
C HIS A 193 -14.57 -0.34 10.46
N THR A 194 -15.55 0.26 11.09
CA THR A 194 -15.31 1.19 12.19
C THR A 194 -15.07 0.39 13.46
N ILE A 195 -14.03 0.72 14.20
CA ILE A 195 -13.71 0.11 15.48
C ILE A 195 -14.26 1.03 16.58
N GLU A 196 -15.14 0.51 17.43
CA GLU A 196 -15.65 1.23 18.59
C GLU A 196 -14.76 0.99 19.80
N GLY A 197 -14.56 2.02 20.63
CA GLY A 197 -13.80 1.96 21.86
C GLY A 197 -12.37 2.53 21.75
N ASP A 198 -11.61 2.33 22.83
CA ASP A 198 -10.21 2.81 22.92
C ASP A 198 -9.28 1.86 22.16
N VAL A 199 -8.89 2.26 20.95
CA VAL A 199 -7.96 1.51 20.10
C VAL A 199 -6.53 1.91 20.43
N ARG A 200 -5.74 0.96 20.94
CA ARG A 200 -4.30 1.17 21.17
C ARG A 200 -3.48 0.45 20.14
N LEU A 201 -2.96 1.20 19.18
CA LEU A 201 -2.00 0.68 18.22
C LEU A 201 -0.61 0.64 18.86
N ALA A 202 -0.10 -0.59 19.09
CA ALA A 202 1.23 -0.81 19.65
C ALA A 202 2.24 -1.09 18.52
N ALA A 203 3.41 -0.44 18.62
CA ALA A 203 4.52 -0.74 17.72
C ALA A 203 5.05 -2.16 17.99
N PRO A 204 5.49 -2.90 16.95
CA PRO A 204 6.14 -4.19 17.14
C PRO A 204 7.46 -4.03 17.91
N GLU A 205 7.79 -5.05 18.74
CA GLU A 205 8.99 -5.03 19.59
C GLU A 205 9.90 -6.24 19.36
N LYS A 206 9.37 -7.32 18.76
CA LYS A 206 10.10 -8.57 18.56
C LYS A 206 10.88 -8.58 17.26
N GLY A 207 12.07 -9.15 17.29
CA GLY A 207 12.96 -9.34 16.15
C GLY A 207 14.36 -8.74 16.38
N THR A 208 15.30 -9.11 15.53
CA THR A 208 16.64 -8.53 15.50
C THR A 208 16.54 -7.08 15.06
N LYS A 209 16.95 -6.15 15.94
CA LYS A 209 16.85 -4.70 15.68
C LYS A 209 17.85 -4.28 14.61
N MET A 210 17.36 -3.53 13.61
CA MET A 210 18.16 -3.05 12.48
C MET A 210 17.58 -1.75 11.96
N ASP A 211 18.42 -0.88 11.38
CA ASP A 211 17.94 0.23 10.59
C ASP A 211 17.61 -0.21 9.15
N ASN A 212 16.78 0.56 8.45
CA ASN A 212 16.31 0.21 7.12
C ASN A 212 17.45 0.12 6.09
N LYS A 213 18.43 1.01 6.16
CA LYS A 213 19.58 1.01 5.24
C LYS A 213 20.41 -0.28 5.36
N SER A 214 20.65 -0.72 6.58
CA SER A 214 21.37 -1.98 6.87
C SER A 214 20.57 -3.19 6.40
N PHE A 215 19.25 -3.21 6.63
CA PHE A 215 18.38 -4.26 6.17
C PHE A 215 18.38 -4.36 4.63
N MET A 216 18.18 -3.26 3.93
CA MET A 216 18.22 -3.22 2.46
C MET A 216 19.57 -3.62 1.89
N LYS A 217 20.67 -3.23 2.53
CA LYS A 217 22.02 -3.68 2.12
C LYS A 217 22.18 -5.20 2.25
N MET A 218 21.71 -5.78 3.34
CA MET A 218 21.76 -7.22 3.59
C MET A 218 20.95 -7.99 2.53
N THR A 219 19.69 -7.64 2.32
CA THR A 219 18.82 -8.33 1.36
C THR A 219 19.33 -8.21 -0.08
N ASN A 220 19.79 -7.02 -0.49
CA ASN A 220 20.37 -6.80 -1.83
C ASN A 220 21.68 -7.56 -2.05
N SER A 221 22.51 -7.73 -1.01
CA SER A 221 23.76 -8.51 -1.11
C SER A 221 23.46 -9.99 -1.30
N ASN A 222 22.56 -10.53 -0.50
CA ASN A 222 22.14 -11.93 -0.59
C ASN A 222 21.52 -12.25 -1.96
N PHE A 223 20.65 -11.35 -2.48
CA PHE A 223 20.11 -11.50 -3.83
C PHE A 223 21.18 -11.51 -4.92
N LYS A 224 22.17 -10.61 -4.83
CA LYS A 224 23.30 -10.58 -5.80
C LYS A 224 24.15 -11.85 -5.72
N GLU A 225 24.40 -12.40 -4.54
CA GLU A 225 25.13 -13.66 -4.35
C GLU A 225 24.34 -14.84 -4.92
N PHE A 226 23.03 -14.90 -4.62
CA PHE A 226 22.14 -15.89 -5.22
C PHE A 226 22.18 -15.84 -6.75
N MET A 227 22.04 -14.67 -7.37
CA MET A 227 22.09 -14.50 -8.82
C MET A 227 23.45 -14.90 -9.43
N LYS A 228 24.56 -14.68 -8.71
CA LYS A 228 25.89 -15.13 -9.14
C LYS A 228 26.04 -16.65 -9.08
N SER A 229 25.52 -17.30 -8.03
CA SER A 229 25.61 -18.76 -7.86
C SER A 229 24.77 -19.53 -8.89
N HIS A 230 23.71 -18.91 -9.44
CA HIS A 230 22.81 -19.51 -10.44
C HIS A 230 23.10 -19.06 -11.88
N LYS A 231 24.11 -18.20 -12.10
CA LYS A 231 24.66 -17.85 -13.42
C LYS A 231 25.82 -18.79 -13.79
N LYS A 232 25.76 -20.05 -13.48
CA LYS A 232 26.70 -21.03 -14.02
C LYS A 232 26.06 -21.69 -15.24
N ASP A 233 26.65 -21.30 -16.39
CA ASP A 233 26.64 -21.90 -17.73
C ASP A 233 25.30 -21.90 -18.47
#